data_c75274ab139b891289bf1fc40574eb77
#
_entry.id   c75274ab139b891289bf1fc40574eb77
#
_cell.length_a   1.000
_cell.length_b   1.000
_cell.length_c   1.000
_cell.angle_alpha   90.00
_cell.angle_beta   90.00
_cell.angle_gamma   90.00
#
_symmetry.space_group_name_H-M   'P 1'
#
loop_
_entity.id
_entity.type
_entity.pdbx_description
1 polymer ?
#
loop_
_entity_poly.entity_id
_entity_poly.type
_entity_poly.pdbx_seq_one_letter_code
_entity_poly.pdbx_strand_id
1 'polypeptide(L)'
;MSLYEMIGDIPLFKNFSEEDKKAFAKMDHSVLAFSKGDAIIKEGENYTSLFLLIRGSAQVTRKGYDTPVALLKAGSVFGEISFLTRRARQSNVIANENILAIKIDDSFFAKLEPAMRDNIKNYLIELLANRLDSMNEALSKIAKYARGYAVL
;
A
#
# COMPACT_ATOMS: atom_id res chain seq x y z
N MET A 1 0.82 -12.09 20.12
CA MET A 1 1.85 -11.25 19.47
C MET A 1 1.41 -9.79 19.57
N SER A 2 2.29 -8.93 20.08
CA SER A 2 1.99 -7.51 20.20
C SER A 2 2.05 -6.80 18.84
N LEU A 3 1.45 -5.63 18.75
CA LEU A 3 1.52 -4.83 17.52
C LEU A 3 2.98 -4.45 17.19
N TYR A 4 3.77 -4.13 18.22
CA TYR A 4 5.20 -3.85 18.05
C TYR A 4 5.95 -5.02 17.37
N GLU A 5 5.67 -6.24 17.81
CA GLU A 5 6.27 -7.42 17.19
C GLU A 5 5.79 -7.63 15.75
N MET A 6 4.50 -7.38 15.50
CA MET A 6 3.91 -7.54 14.16
C MET A 6 4.50 -6.55 13.14
N ILE A 7 4.81 -5.33 13.56
CA ILE A 7 5.32 -4.30 12.64
C ILE A 7 6.85 -4.32 12.51
N GLY A 8 7.54 -5.10 13.33
CA GLY A 8 9.01 -5.06 13.45
C GLY A 8 9.76 -5.19 12.12
N ASP A 9 9.32 -6.09 11.25
CA ASP A 9 9.98 -6.38 9.98
C ASP A 9 9.25 -5.80 8.76
N ILE A 10 8.21 -5.01 8.98
CA ILE A 10 7.45 -4.42 7.88
C ILE A 10 8.28 -3.29 7.23
N PRO A 11 8.45 -3.31 5.89
CA PRO A 11 9.31 -2.36 5.19
C PRO A 11 8.96 -0.88 5.43
N LEU A 12 7.70 -0.55 5.67
CA LEU A 12 7.28 0.82 5.98
C LEU A 12 8.07 1.41 7.17
N PHE A 13 8.45 0.58 8.12
CA PHE A 13 9.13 0.98 9.36
C PHE A 13 10.64 0.80 9.32
N LYS A 14 11.21 0.48 8.15
CA LYS A 14 12.66 0.18 8.04
C LYS A 14 13.56 1.32 8.54
N ASN A 15 13.12 2.56 8.40
CA ASN A 15 13.88 3.75 8.83
C ASN A 15 13.42 4.31 10.18
N PHE A 16 12.45 3.65 10.82
CA PHE A 16 12.05 4.00 12.18
C PHE A 16 13.12 3.50 13.16
N SER A 17 13.45 4.30 14.17
CA SER A 17 14.20 3.82 15.32
C SER A 17 13.36 2.81 16.10
N GLU A 18 13.98 1.99 16.94
CA GLU A 18 13.24 1.08 17.83
C GLU A 18 12.30 1.85 18.77
N GLU A 19 12.74 3.03 19.21
CA GLU A 19 11.93 3.93 20.03
C GLU A 19 10.69 4.40 19.27
N ASP A 20 10.85 4.81 18.01
CA ASP A 20 9.74 5.26 17.17
C ASP A 20 8.75 4.12 16.84
N LYS A 21 9.27 2.91 16.60
CA LYS A 21 8.41 1.72 16.40
C LYS A 21 7.57 1.45 17.65
N LYS A 22 8.16 1.54 18.82
CA LYS A 22 7.46 1.37 20.11
C LYS A 22 6.40 2.44 20.30
N ALA A 23 6.76 3.70 20.02
CA ALA A 23 5.83 4.82 20.12
C ALA A 23 4.66 4.66 19.17
N PHE A 24 4.92 4.29 17.91
CA PHE A 24 3.88 4.01 16.93
C PHE A 24 2.96 2.88 17.41
N ALA A 25 3.51 1.79 17.90
CA ALA A 25 2.73 0.63 18.36
C ALA A 25 1.84 0.95 19.57
N LYS A 26 2.22 1.94 20.39
CA LYS A 26 1.44 2.35 21.57
C LYS A 26 0.31 3.32 21.25
N MET A 27 0.27 3.89 20.05
CA MET A 27 -0.79 4.81 19.67
C MET A 27 -2.12 4.08 19.55
N ASP A 28 -3.21 4.82 19.64
CA ASP A 28 -4.55 4.29 19.49
C ASP A 28 -4.82 4.04 18.00
N HIS A 29 -4.71 2.79 17.59
CA HIS A 29 -4.80 2.38 16.19
C HIS A 29 -6.19 1.95 15.78
N SER A 30 -6.53 2.27 14.52
CA SER A 30 -7.64 1.65 13.81
C SER A 30 -7.15 0.34 13.17
N VAL A 31 -7.19 -0.74 13.94
CA VAL A 31 -6.94 -2.09 13.42
C VAL A 31 -8.28 -2.66 12.97
N LEU A 32 -8.36 -2.97 11.68
CA LEU A 32 -9.60 -3.43 11.05
C LEU A 32 -9.44 -4.87 10.60
N ALA A 33 -10.50 -5.66 10.80
CA ALA A 33 -10.60 -7.03 10.31
C ALA A 33 -11.57 -7.04 9.13
N PHE A 34 -11.17 -7.70 8.05
CA PHE A 34 -12.03 -7.90 6.88
C PHE A 34 -12.12 -9.40 6.60
N SER A 35 -13.30 -9.83 6.18
CA SER A 35 -13.53 -11.22 5.78
C SER A 35 -13.18 -11.41 4.30
N LYS A 36 -12.88 -12.64 3.93
CA LYS A 36 -12.67 -13.02 2.54
C LYS A 36 -13.79 -12.49 1.65
N GLY A 37 -13.42 -11.79 0.58
CA GLY A 37 -14.36 -11.19 -0.38
C GLY A 37 -14.77 -9.77 -0.07
N ASP A 38 -14.46 -9.24 1.12
CA ASP A 38 -14.78 -7.87 1.47
C ASP A 38 -13.95 -6.90 0.62
N ALA A 39 -14.58 -5.80 0.20
CA ALA A 39 -13.89 -4.68 -0.44
C ALA A 39 -13.37 -3.73 0.64
N ILE A 40 -12.05 -3.63 0.77
CA ILE A 40 -11.40 -2.68 1.67
C ILE A 40 -11.43 -1.29 1.05
N ILE A 41 -11.15 -1.24 -0.25
CA ILE A 41 -11.18 -0.03 -1.08
C ILE A 41 -12.07 -0.31 -2.29
N LYS A 42 -12.89 0.66 -2.67
CA LYS A 42 -13.72 0.60 -3.88
C LYS A 42 -13.34 1.72 -4.84
N GLU A 43 -13.17 1.35 -6.11
CA GLU A 43 -12.87 2.30 -7.18
C GLU A 43 -13.92 3.41 -7.21
N GLY A 44 -13.46 4.66 -7.32
CA GLY A 44 -14.31 5.84 -7.36
C GLY A 44 -14.63 6.47 -6.02
N GLU A 45 -14.36 5.81 -4.91
CA GLU A 45 -14.56 6.39 -3.58
C GLU A 45 -13.55 7.49 -3.28
N ASN A 46 -13.96 8.49 -2.48
CA ASN A 46 -13.17 9.70 -2.24
C ASN A 46 -12.36 9.68 -0.95
N TYR A 47 -12.50 8.67 -0.10
CA TYR A 47 -11.70 8.61 1.12
C TYR A 47 -10.23 8.29 0.81
N THR A 48 -9.32 8.88 1.59
CA THR A 48 -7.90 8.94 1.26
C THR A 48 -7.00 8.17 2.24
N SER A 49 -7.56 7.36 3.12
CA SER A 49 -6.79 6.61 4.11
C SER A 49 -5.76 5.69 3.46
N LEU A 50 -4.59 5.64 4.09
CA LEU A 50 -3.54 4.66 3.79
C LEU A 50 -3.82 3.40 4.60
N PHE A 51 -3.53 2.25 4.03
CA PHE A 51 -3.67 0.96 4.72
C PHE A 51 -2.36 0.20 4.75
N LEU A 52 -2.12 -0.47 5.85
CA LEU A 52 -1.00 -1.39 6.04
C LEU A 52 -1.57 -2.78 6.31
N LEU A 53 -1.28 -3.74 5.43
CA LEU A 53 -1.75 -5.11 5.59
C LEU A 53 -0.85 -5.83 6.60
N ILE A 54 -1.43 -6.21 7.73
CA ILE A 54 -0.70 -6.88 8.83
C ILE A 54 -0.71 -8.39 8.64
N ARG A 55 -1.85 -8.95 8.22
CA ARG A 55 -2.05 -10.40 8.11
C ARG A 55 -2.97 -10.70 6.94
N GLY A 56 -2.69 -11.79 6.24
CA GLY A 56 -3.47 -12.27 5.12
C GLY A 56 -3.01 -11.69 3.79
N SER A 57 -3.87 -11.80 2.78
CA SER A 57 -3.60 -11.32 1.44
C SER A 57 -4.83 -10.67 0.81
N ALA A 58 -4.59 -9.80 -0.15
CA ALA A 58 -5.64 -9.10 -0.89
C ALA A 58 -5.25 -8.95 -2.36
N GLN A 59 -6.21 -8.65 -3.20
CA GLN A 59 -5.97 -8.40 -4.62
C GLN A 59 -6.44 -7.01 -4.99
N VAL A 60 -5.71 -6.40 -5.92
CA VAL A 60 -6.09 -5.13 -6.54
C VAL A 60 -6.77 -5.44 -7.87
N THR A 61 -7.98 -4.93 -8.05
CA THR A 61 -8.73 -5.10 -9.29
C THR A 61 -9.14 -3.74 -9.86
N ARG A 62 -9.41 -3.72 -11.15
CA ARG A 62 -9.90 -2.53 -11.85
C ARG A 62 -11.04 -2.89 -12.79
N LYS A 63 -11.99 -1.97 -12.91
CA LYS A 63 -13.06 -2.09 -13.89
C LYS A 63 -12.47 -2.25 -15.30
N GLY A 64 -12.97 -3.24 -16.05
CA GLY A 64 -12.49 -3.51 -17.41
C GLY A 64 -11.33 -4.49 -17.51
N TYR A 65 -10.79 -4.96 -16.37
CA TYR A 65 -9.74 -5.98 -16.34
C TYR A 65 -10.30 -7.28 -15.78
N ASP A 66 -10.09 -8.38 -16.49
CA ASP A 66 -10.62 -9.71 -16.11
C ASP A 66 -9.82 -10.36 -15.00
N THR A 67 -8.55 -9.95 -14.85
CA THR A 67 -7.65 -10.50 -13.85
C THR A 67 -7.19 -9.40 -12.88
N PRO A 68 -6.79 -9.75 -11.64
CA PRO A 68 -6.22 -8.78 -10.73
C PRO A 68 -4.98 -8.12 -11.33
N VAL A 69 -4.86 -6.81 -11.10
CA VAL A 69 -3.69 -6.04 -11.57
C VAL A 69 -2.50 -6.15 -10.61
N ALA A 70 -2.74 -6.56 -9.37
CA ALA A 70 -1.70 -6.80 -8.36
C ALA A 70 -2.21 -7.69 -7.24
N LEU A 71 -1.29 -8.35 -6.56
CA LEU A 71 -1.54 -9.11 -5.34
C LEU A 71 -0.80 -8.44 -4.18
N LEU A 72 -1.47 -8.34 -3.04
CA LEU A 72 -0.95 -7.75 -1.81
C LEU A 72 -0.81 -8.83 -0.75
N LYS A 73 0.32 -8.85 -0.07
CA LYS A 73 0.60 -9.77 1.04
C LYS A 73 0.91 -8.99 2.32
N ALA A 74 0.98 -9.70 3.43
CA ALA A 74 1.32 -9.09 4.72
C ALA A 74 2.59 -8.24 4.58
N GLY A 75 2.56 -7.05 5.14
CA GLY A 75 3.60 -6.04 5.00
C GLY A 75 3.37 -5.03 3.89
N SER A 76 2.42 -5.28 2.98
CA SER A 76 2.11 -4.35 1.89
C SER A 76 1.39 -3.11 2.40
N VAL A 77 1.73 -1.98 1.80
CA VAL A 77 1.01 -0.72 1.96
C VAL A 77 0.15 -0.52 0.71
N PHE A 78 -1.08 -0.09 0.90
CA PHE A 78 -1.99 0.19 -0.22
C PHE A 78 -2.88 1.39 0.08
N GLY A 79 -3.49 1.95 -0.97
CA GLY A 79 -4.24 3.19 -0.86
C GLY A 79 -3.36 4.43 -0.86
N GLU A 80 -2.08 4.29 -1.21
CA GLU A 80 -1.06 5.34 -1.15
C GLU A 80 -1.29 6.45 -2.17
N ILE A 81 -1.81 6.14 -3.34
CA ILE A 81 -2.03 7.15 -4.38
C ILE A 81 -3.04 8.20 -3.91
N SER A 82 -4.20 7.77 -3.42
CA SER A 82 -5.22 8.68 -2.89
C SER A 82 -4.73 9.41 -1.64
N PHE A 83 -3.97 8.73 -0.79
CA PHE A 83 -3.40 9.34 0.41
C PHE A 83 -2.47 10.51 0.07
N LEU A 84 -1.64 10.35 -0.96
CA LEU A 84 -0.67 11.37 -1.37
C LEU A 84 -1.29 12.44 -2.28
N THR A 85 -2.17 12.07 -3.20
CA THR A 85 -2.68 12.95 -4.26
C THR A 85 -4.05 13.53 -3.98
N ARG A 86 -4.77 13.00 -3.00
CA ARG A 86 -6.16 13.36 -2.69
C ARG A 86 -7.16 13.05 -3.81
N ARG A 87 -6.77 12.22 -4.77
CA ARG A 87 -7.65 11.78 -5.85
C ARG A 87 -8.56 10.65 -5.36
N ALA A 88 -9.68 10.45 -6.06
CA ALA A 88 -10.55 9.30 -5.85
C ALA A 88 -9.79 8.00 -6.06
N ARG A 89 -10.27 6.94 -5.43
CA ARG A 89 -9.70 5.59 -5.56
C ARG A 89 -9.73 5.13 -7.01
N GLN A 90 -8.59 4.66 -7.50
CA GLN A 90 -8.44 4.21 -8.89
C GLN A 90 -8.58 2.71 -9.06
N SER A 91 -8.70 1.98 -7.97
CA SER A 91 -8.77 0.52 -7.96
C SER A 91 -9.65 0.04 -6.82
N ASN A 92 -10.08 -1.22 -6.92
CA ASN A 92 -10.65 -1.94 -5.79
C ASN A 92 -9.55 -2.73 -5.09
N VAL A 93 -9.66 -2.91 -3.79
CA VAL A 93 -8.84 -3.85 -3.02
C VAL A 93 -9.77 -4.80 -2.31
N ILE A 94 -9.67 -6.08 -2.63
CA ILE A 94 -10.56 -7.15 -2.17
C ILE A 94 -9.76 -8.15 -1.34
N ALA A 95 -10.25 -8.50 -0.17
CA ALA A 95 -9.60 -9.49 0.68
C ALA A 95 -9.69 -10.89 0.05
N ASN A 96 -8.55 -11.57 -0.11
CA ASN A 96 -8.48 -12.95 -0.62
C ASN A 96 -8.77 -13.99 0.46
N GLU A 97 -8.63 -13.59 1.70
CA GLU A 97 -8.83 -14.38 2.91
C GLU A 97 -9.20 -13.42 4.03
N ASN A 98 -9.40 -13.90 5.23
CA ASN A 98 -9.59 -13.03 6.38
C ASN A 98 -8.30 -12.28 6.65
N ILE A 99 -8.37 -10.97 6.74
CA ILE A 99 -7.21 -10.09 6.89
C ILE A 99 -7.32 -9.18 8.09
N LEU A 100 -6.16 -8.70 8.54
CA LEU A 100 -6.02 -7.59 9.48
C LEU A 100 -5.24 -6.49 8.80
N ALA A 101 -5.71 -5.25 8.94
CA ALA A 101 -5.04 -4.07 8.38
C ALA A 101 -5.08 -2.91 9.37
N ILE A 102 -4.04 -2.09 9.36
CA ILE A 102 -4.05 -0.81 10.06
C ILE A 102 -4.49 0.24 9.07
N LYS A 103 -5.48 1.04 9.47
CA LYS A 103 -5.93 2.21 8.72
C LYS A 103 -5.22 3.44 9.25
N ILE A 104 -4.55 4.16 8.37
CA ILE A 104 -3.89 5.43 8.68
C ILE A 104 -4.65 6.52 7.93
N ASP A 105 -5.54 7.20 8.65
CA ASP A 105 -6.26 8.34 8.11
C ASP A 105 -5.49 9.65 8.40
N ASP A 106 -6.02 10.76 7.90
CA ASP A 106 -5.38 12.08 8.06
C ASP A 106 -5.24 12.47 9.52
N SER A 107 -6.25 12.17 10.33
CA SER A 107 -6.24 12.48 11.76
C SER A 107 -5.13 11.73 12.51
N PHE A 108 -5.01 10.44 12.24
CA PHE A 108 -3.95 9.62 12.82
C PHE A 108 -2.56 10.08 12.37
N PHE A 109 -2.40 10.33 11.07
CA PHE A 109 -1.14 10.78 10.48
C PHE A 109 -0.68 12.11 11.10
N ALA A 110 -1.62 13.03 11.33
CA ALA A 110 -1.33 14.33 11.93
C ALA A 110 -0.81 14.23 13.37
N LYS A 111 -1.13 13.15 14.08
CA LYS A 111 -0.66 12.90 15.45
C LYS A 111 0.75 12.34 15.54
N LEU A 112 1.30 11.87 14.42
CA LEU A 112 2.65 11.33 14.39
C LEU A 112 3.69 12.44 14.58
N GLU A 113 4.81 12.12 15.22
CA GLU A 113 5.96 12.99 15.26
C GLU A 113 6.45 13.32 13.84
N PRO A 114 6.97 14.54 13.61
CA PRO A 114 7.42 14.94 12.26
C PRO A 114 8.39 13.94 11.61
N ALA A 115 9.32 13.38 12.36
CA ALA A 115 10.27 12.38 11.85
C ALA A 115 9.56 11.12 11.36
N MET A 116 8.53 10.66 12.06
CA MET A 116 7.74 9.50 11.65
C MET A 116 6.96 9.79 10.37
N ARG A 117 6.35 10.98 10.29
CA ARG A 117 5.62 11.40 9.09
C ARG A 117 6.56 11.45 7.88
N ASP A 118 7.74 12.01 8.04
CA ASP A 118 8.73 12.08 6.98
C ASP A 118 9.19 10.70 6.54
N ASN A 119 9.43 9.80 7.48
CA ASN A 119 9.81 8.42 7.18
C ASN A 119 8.73 7.69 6.37
N ILE A 120 7.46 7.87 6.73
CA ILE A 120 6.35 7.28 5.98
C ILE A 120 6.28 7.86 4.57
N LYS A 121 6.32 9.19 4.44
CA LYS A 121 6.28 9.85 3.13
C LYS A 121 7.44 9.44 2.25
N ASN A 122 8.65 9.39 2.80
CA ASN A 122 9.84 8.98 2.06
C ASN A 122 9.75 7.53 1.59
N TYR A 123 9.22 6.65 2.44
CA TYR A 123 8.96 5.26 2.05
C TYR A 123 7.98 5.18 0.88
N LEU A 124 6.88 5.94 0.94
CA LEU A 124 5.88 5.94 -0.14
C LEU A 124 6.46 6.48 -1.45
N ILE A 125 7.28 7.51 -1.39
CA ILE A 125 7.97 8.06 -2.56
C ILE A 125 8.90 7.00 -3.17
N GLU A 126 9.69 6.33 -2.35
CA GLU A 126 10.59 5.26 -2.79
C GLU A 126 9.81 4.09 -3.42
N LEU A 127 8.70 3.69 -2.78
CA LEU A 127 7.83 2.65 -3.30
C LEU A 127 7.30 2.99 -4.70
N LEU A 128 6.81 4.20 -4.89
CA LEU A 128 6.28 4.66 -6.16
C LEU A 128 7.39 4.82 -7.22
N ALA A 129 8.56 5.31 -6.82
CA ALA A 129 9.71 5.40 -7.73
C ALA A 129 10.12 4.02 -8.24
N ASN A 130 10.19 3.03 -7.37
CA ASN A 130 10.52 1.65 -7.74
C ASN A 130 9.48 1.04 -8.67
N ARG A 131 8.20 1.31 -8.42
CA ARG A 131 7.13 0.86 -9.32
C ARG A 131 7.25 1.51 -10.70
N LEU A 132 7.56 2.80 -10.75
CA LEU A 132 7.76 3.52 -11.99
C LEU A 132 8.94 2.96 -12.79
N ASP A 133 10.06 2.68 -12.13
CA ASP A 133 11.23 2.07 -12.76
C ASP A 133 10.89 0.70 -13.35
N SER A 134 10.16 -0.12 -12.61
CA SER A 134 9.70 -1.44 -13.08
C SER A 134 8.79 -1.32 -14.31
N MET A 135 7.88 -0.35 -14.30
CA MET A 135 6.99 -0.08 -15.43
C MET A 135 7.77 0.38 -16.65
N ASN A 136 8.73 1.29 -16.47
CA ASN A 136 9.59 1.78 -17.55
C ASN A 136 10.43 0.65 -18.17
N GLU A 137 10.94 -0.24 -17.35
CA GLU A 137 11.68 -1.41 -17.79
C GLU A 137 10.79 -2.35 -18.63
N ALA A 138 9.59 -2.62 -18.18
CA ALA A 138 8.61 -3.42 -18.90
C ALA A 138 8.25 -2.78 -20.26
N LEU A 139 8.02 -1.47 -20.28
CA LEU A 139 7.73 -0.73 -21.49
C LEU A 139 8.90 -0.78 -22.48
N SER A 140 10.15 -0.69 -21.98
CA SER A 140 11.35 -0.79 -22.83
C SER A 140 11.43 -2.15 -23.50
N LYS A 141 11.11 -3.22 -22.79
CA LYS A 141 11.09 -4.58 -23.36
C LYS A 141 10.02 -4.72 -24.44
N ILE A 142 8.83 -4.20 -24.19
CA ILE A 142 7.74 -4.20 -25.16
C ILE A 142 8.13 -3.40 -26.41
N ALA A 143 8.72 -2.23 -26.23
CA ALA A 143 9.17 -1.38 -27.35
C ALA A 143 10.23 -2.05 -28.21
N LYS A 144 11.19 -2.74 -27.59
CA LYS A 144 12.20 -3.53 -28.31
C LYS A 144 11.58 -4.65 -29.12
N TYR A 145 10.64 -5.37 -28.54
CA TYR A 145 9.91 -6.44 -29.20
C TYR A 145 9.13 -5.93 -30.40
N ALA A 146 8.37 -4.84 -30.22
CA ALA A 146 7.60 -4.20 -31.28
C ALA A 146 8.48 -3.73 -32.43
N ARG A 147 9.67 -3.16 -32.15
CA ARG A 147 10.65 -2.75 -33.16
C ARG A 147 11.19 -3.92 -33.94
N GLY A 148 11.44 -5.05 -33.28
CA GLY A 148 11.85 -6.29 -33.94
C GLY A 148 10.81 -6.76 -34.95
N TYR A 149 9.54 -6.67 -34.60
CA TYR A 149 8.45 -6.98 -35.52
C TYR A 149 8.33 -5.99 -36.68
N ALA A 150 8.56 -4.72 -36.41
CA ALA A 150 8.49 -3.67 -37.45
C ALA A 150 9.58 -3.82 -38.52
N VAL A 151 10.69 -4.45 -38.20
CA VAL A 151 11.82 -4.70 -39.12
C VAL A 151 11.57 -5.92 -40.00
N LEU A 152 10.67 -6.80 -39.59
CA LEU A 152 10.31 -7.98 -40.36
C LEU A 152 9.34 -7.64 -41.49
#